data_140b05eeeced67218c643c7d33031866
#
_entry.id   140b05eeeced67218c643c7d33031866
#
_cell.length_a   1.000
_cell.length_b   1.000
_cell.length_c   1.000
_cell.angle_alpha   90.00
_cell.angle_beta   90.00
_cell.angle_gamma   90.00
#
_symmetry.space_group_name_H-M   'P 1'
#
loop_
_entity.id
_entity.type
_entity.pdbx_description
1 polymer ?
#
loop_
_entity_poly.entity_id
_entity_poly.type
_entity_poly.pdbx_seq_one_letter_code
_entity_poly.pdbx_strand_id
1 'polypeptide(L)'
;DYNFESGIPESFHVLVKELKSYGIGPGNGDSFIQPFDITTGIKLKDNNHAVLNKDSLAVETDYIPLSFSSSGITKGPVVFAGYGLNINEEQLQWNDYAEIDVKDKWVMVMRHSPERENSHSLFSSHSPLHKKMLVARDKGAAGIIFISQLEDEGLLPLSYIPGYNNAGIPAVHLSNDVADKILSNNGWSRQKIQETMNRSFESISFYIDKTILKISIDLE
;
A
#
# COMPACT_ATOMS: atom_id res chain seq x y z
N ASP A 1 13.20 7.30 21.28
CA ASP A 1 12.34 8.25 22.04
C ASP A 1 13.07 9.59 22.16
N TYR A 2 12.87 10.47 21.20
CA TYR A 2 13.23 11.87 21.34
C TYR A 2 12.05 12.54 22.03
N ASN A 3 12.19 12.72 23.34
CA ASN A 3 11.21 13.47 24.15
C ASN A 3 11.35 14.96 23.83
N PHE A 4 10.46 15.50 23.02
CA PHE A 4 10.46 16.91 22.57
C PHE A 4 10.11 17.91 23.69
N GLU A 5 9.79 17.45 24.89
CA GLU A 5 9.45 18.32 26.04
C GLU A 5 10.64 19.08 26.65
N SER A 6 11.88 18.77 26.26
CA SER A 6 13.07 19.42 26.85
C SER A 6 13.90 20.27 25.88
N GLY A 7 13.41 20.58 24.69
CA GLY A 7 14.28 21.15 23.66
C GLY A 7 13.67 22.16 22.70
N ILE A 8 12.86 23.12 23.21
CA ILE A 8 12.62 24.32 22.40
C ILE A 8 13.95 25.06 22.32
N PRO A 9 14.56 25.22 21.12
CA PRO A 9 15.85 25.88 20.99
C PRO A 9 15.81 27.29 21.61
N GLU A 10 16.88 27.71 22.25
CA GLU A 10 17.01 29.05 22.85
C GLU A 10 16.66 30.16 21.84
N SER A 11 17.00 29.94 20.59
CA SER A 11 16.61 30.79 19.45
C SER A 11 15.10 31.02 19.32
N PHE A 12 14.28 30.03 19.70
CA PHE A 12 12.83 30.15 19.67
C PHE A 12 12.28 31.10 20.76
N HIS A 13 12.88 31.07 21.92
CA HIS A 13 12.52 32.02 23.00
C HIS A 13 12.85 33.47 22.59
N VAL A 14 13.95 33.67 21.88
CA VAL A 14 14.31 34.98 21.33
C VAL A 14 13.25 35.43 20.32
N LEU A 15 12.87 34.52 19.38
CA LEU A 15 11.85 34.83 18.38
C LEU A 15 10.51 35.21 19.01
N VAL A 16 10.03 34.47 20.00
CA VAL A 16 8.78 34.75 20.72
C VAL A 16 8.87 36.12 21.42
N LYS A 17 10.02 36.45 22.02
CA LYS A 17 10.23 37.75 22.67
C LYS A 17 10.14 38.91 21.65
N GLU A 18 10.76 38.75 20.51
CA GLU A 18 10.71 39.75 19.43
C GLU A 18 9.28 39.92 18.89
N LEU A 19 8.57 38.83 18.60
CA LEU A 19 7.16 38.91 18.15
C LEU A 19 6.27 39.66 19.16
N LYS A 20 6.43 39.37 20.44
CA LYS A 20 5.72 40.11 21.51
C LYS A 20 6.08 41.59 21.54
N SER A 21 7.36 41.94 21.31
CA SER A 21 7.80 43.32 21.30
C SER A 21 7.19 44.14 20.16
N TYR A 22 6.88 43.49 19.05
CA TYR A 22 6.17 44.07 17.89
C TYR A 22 4.64 44.10 18.06
N GLY A 23 4.12 43.67 19.18
CA GLY A 23 2.67 43.60 19.43
C GLY A 23 1.95 42.47 18.72
N ILE A 24 2.70 41.47 18.20
CA ILE A 24 2.13 40.28 17.56
C ILE A 24 1.67 39.33 18.65
N GLY A 25 0.38 38.99 18.63
CA GLY A 25 -0.20 37.98 19.53
C GLY A 25 0.05 36.56 19.10
N PRO A 26 -0.14 35.57 20.01
CA PRO A 26 -0.04 34.16 19.68
C PRO A 26 -1.12 33.72 18.68
N GLY A 27 -0.79 32.81 17.77
CA GLY A 27 -1.70 32.30 16.75
C GLY A 27 -2.45 31.03 17.18
N ASN A 28 -2.06 30.40 18.30
CA ASN A 28 -2.65 29.17 18.81
C ASN A 28 -3.09 29.36 20.29
N GLY A 29 -4.28 29.93 20.49
CA GLY A 29 -4.75 30.28 21.82
C GLY A 29 -3.79 31.26 22.49
N ASP A 30 -3.23 30.88 23.66
CA ASP A 30 -2.24 31.65 24.38
C ASP A 30 -0.79 31.30 24.05
N SER A 31 -0.56 30.44 23.03
CA SER A 31 0.75 29.95 22.66
C SER A 31 1.20 30.42 21.28
N PHE A 32 2.50 30.78 21.17
CA PHE A 32 3.18 31.00 19.92
C PHE A 32 3.65 29.68 19.26
N ILE A 33 3.47 28.54 19.96
CA ILE A 33 3.88 27.21 19.52
C ILE A 33 2.63 26.42 19.18
N GLN A 34 2.64 25.81 18.01
CA GLN A 34 1.67 24.80 17.63
C GLN A 34 2.39 23.44 17.61
N PRO A 35 2.22 22.60 18.65
CA PRO A 35 2.76 21.25 18.61
C PRO A 35 1.99 20.42 17.56
N PHE A 36 2.69 19.52 16.92
CA PHE A 36 2.11 18.51 16.04
C PHE A 36 2.92 17.22 16.14
N ASP A 37 2.23 16.09 15.99
CA ASP A 37 2.86 14.79 16.01
C ASP A 37 3.45 14.46 14.63
N ILE A 38 4.67 13.91 14.63
CA ILE A 38 5.31 13.37 13.42
C ILE A 38 5.48 11.87 13.60
N THR A 39 5.00 11.11 12.64
CA THR A 39 5.32 9.68 12.56
C THR A 39 6.78 9.54 12.16
N THR A 40 7.59 8.92 13.02
CA THR A 40 9.02 8.68 12.80
C THR A 40 9.35 7.25 12.42
N GLY A 41 8.39 6.35 12.51
CA GLY A 41 8.58 4.94 12.21
C GLY A 41 7.25 4.20 12.18
N ILE A 42 7.33 2.90 11.91
CA ILE A 42 6.18 2.00 11.91
C ILE A 42 6.62 0.64 12.44
N LYS A 43 5.77 0.00 13.20
CA LYS A 43 6.02 -1.31 13.81
C LYS A 43 4.80 -2.22 13.70
N LEU A 44 5.05 -3.53 13.62
CA LEU A 44 4.03 -4.54 13.83
C LEU A 44 3.74 -4.65 15.34
N LYS A 45 2.46 -4.63 15.69
CA LYS A 45 1.97 -5.05 17.00
C LYS A 45 1.62 -6.54 17.02
N ASP A 46 1.10 -7.04 18.15
CA ASP A 46 0.88 -8.46 18.36
C ASP A 46 -0.33 -9.07 17.62
N ASN A 47 -1.29 -8.23 17.17
CA ASN A 47 -2.55 -8.67 16.60
C ASN A 47 -2.54 -8.84 15.07
N ASN A 48 -1.37 -9.06 14.48
CA ASN A 48 -1.26 -9.33 13.05
C ASN A 48 -1.42 -10.82 12.78
N HIS A 49 -2.52 -11.19 12.13
CA HIS A 49 -2.74 -12.57 11.70
C HIS A 49 -3.56 -12.63 10.42
N ALA A 50 -3.29 -13.63 9.61
CA ALA A 50 -3.98 -13.85 8.35
C ALA A 50 -4.40 -15.32 8.20
N VAL A 51 -5.54 -15.52 7.55
CA VAL A 51 -6.08 -16.86 7.23
C VAL A 51 -6.53 -16.85 5.77
N LEU A 52 -5.91 -17.69 4.96
CA LEU A 52 -6.29 -17.97 3.58
C LEU A 52 -7.14 -19.24 3.54
N ASN A 53 -8.43 -19.11 3.29
CA ASN A 53 -9.43 -20.16 3.41
C ASN A 53 -9.47 -20.78 4.83
N LYS A 54 -8.64 -21.79 5.10
CA LYS A 54 -8.49 -22.45 6.40
C LYS A 54 -7.04 -22.48 6.89
N ASP A 55 -6.10 -22.06 6.06
CA ASP A 55 -4.67 -22.11 6.34
C ASP A 55 -4.24 -20.79 6.99
N SER A 56 -3.60 -20.86 8.15
CA SER A 56 -2.99 -19.69 8.78
C SER A 56 -1.73 -19.29 8.02
N LEU A 57 -1.55 -17.99 7.82
CA LEU A 57 -0.36 -17.40 7.23
C LEU A 57 0.49 -16.74 8.32
N ALA A 58 1.79 -16.96 8.27
CA ALA A 58 2.75 -16.38 9.19
C ALA A 58 3.17 -14.97 8.72
N VAL A 59 3.05 -13.99 9.63
CA VAL A 59 3.54 -12.63 9.37
C VAL A 59 5.07 -12.65 9.19
N GLU A 60 5.61 -11.77 8.35
CA GLU A 60 7.05 -11.68 7.97
C GLU A 60 7.61 -12.90 7.19
N THR A 61 6.81 -13.95 7.01
CA THR A 61 7.19 -15.13 6.22
C THR A 61 6.26 -15.29 5.01
N ASP A 62 4.96 -15.35 5.25
CA ASP A 62 3.95 -15.52 4.20
C ASP A 62 3.38 -14.20 3.71
N TYR A 63 3.34 -13.20 4.59
CA TYR A 63 2.88 -11.87 4.26
C TYR A 63 3.50 -10.79 5.16
N ILE A 64 3.47 -9.54 4.69
CA ILE A 64 3.81 -8.36 5.47
C ILE A 64 2.78 -7.25 5.20
N PRO A 65 2.23 -6.57 6.21
CA PRO A 65 1.50 -5.33 6.03
C PRO A 65 2.42 -4.23 5.51
N LEU A 66 1.91 -3.35 4.65
CA LEU A 66 2.66 -2.20 4.18
C LEU A 66 2.44 -0.99 5.08
N SER A 67 3.42 -0.09 5.14
CA SER A 67 3.44 1.05 6.08
C SER A 67 2.25 2.01 5.92
N PHE A 68 1.63 2.04 4.75
CA PHE A 68 0.45 2.84 4.45
C PHE A 68 -0.87 2.08 4.59
N SER A 69 -0.84 0.87 5.11
CA SER A 69 -2.03 0.05 5.36
C SER A 69 -2.90 0.62 6.46
N SER A 70 -4.21 0.47 6.35
CA SER A 70 -5.09 0.65 7.50
C SER A 70 -4.98 -0.53 8.46
N SER A 71 -5.08 -0.26 9.76
CA SER A 71 -5.28 -1.28 10.79
C SER A 71 -6.74 -1.72 10.84
N GLY A 72 -6.99 -2.96 11.29
CA GLY A 72 -8.33 -3.53 11.43
C GLY A 72 -8.44 -4.94 10.87
N ILE A 73 -9.65 -5.47 10.87
CA ILE A 73 -9.96 -6.82 10.37
C ILE A 73 -10.74 -6.70 9.06
N THR A 74 -10.23 -7.35 8.02
CA THR A 74 -10.90 -7.41 6.72
C THR A 74 -10.99 -8.86 6.24
N LYS A 75 -12.16 -9.23 5.70
CA LYS A 75 -12.43 -10.55 5.13
C LYS A 75 -13.19 -10.39 3.82
N GLY A 76 -12.74 -11.07 2.79
CA GLY A 76 -13.44 -11.07 1.49
C GLY A 76 -12.85 -12.07 0.50
N PRO A 77 -13.55 -12.29 -0.62
CA PRO A 77 -13.00 -13.03 -1.75
C PRO A 77 -11.85 -12.25 -2.38
N VAL A 78 -10.98 -12.97 -3.10
CA VAL A 78 -9.82 -12.41 -3.79
C VAL A 78 -10.09 -12.35 -5.29
N VAL A 79 -9.72 -11.24 -5.93
CA VAL A 79 -9.70 -11.08 -7.39
C VAL A 79 -8.32 -10.64 -7.83
N PHE A 80 -7.92 -11.01 -9.03
CA PHE A 80 -6.67 -10.55 -9.64
C PHE A 80 -6.95 -9.42 -10.63
N ALA A 81 -6.21 -8.32 -10.52
CA ALA A 81 -6.35 -7.12 -11.35
C ALA A 81 -4.99 -6.67 -11.90
N GLY A 82 -4.36 -7.50 -12.70
CA GLY A 82 -3.14 -7.18 -13.42
C GLY A 82 -2.09 -6.45 -12.59
N TYR A 83 -1.70 -5.27 -13.04
CA TYR A 83 -0.82 -4.36 -12.31
C TYR A 83 -1.56 -3.40 -11.36
N GLY A 84 -2.88 -3.43 -11.32
CA GLY A 84 -3.70 -2.53 -10.51
C GLY A 84 -3.74 -1.09 -11.03
N LEU A 85 -3.63 -0.93 -12.34
CA LEU A 85 -3.57 0.37 -12.98
C LEU A 85 -4.92 0.74 -13.62
N ASN A 86 -5.27 2.03 -13.55
CA ASN A 86 -6.38 2.62 -14.27
C ASN A 86 -5.93 3.96 -14.82
N ILE A 87 -5.46 3.95 -16.07
CA ILE A 87 -4.84 5.07 -16.75
C ILE A 87 -5.68 5.43 -17.95
N ASN A 88 -6.06 6.70 -18.07
CA ASN A 88 -6.79 7.23 -19.22
C ASN A 88 -6.14 8.56 -19.64
N GLU A 89 -4.99 8.45 -20.27
CA GLU A 89 -4.22 9.58 -20.79
C GLU A 89 -4.13 9.50 -22.33
N GLU A 90 -3.87 10.62 -22.99
CA GLU A 90 -3.83 10.67 -24.45
C GLU A 90 -2.83 9.68 -25.07
N GLN A 91 -1.69 9.48 -24.40
CA GLN A 91 -0.59 8.62 -24.87
C GLN A 91 -0.58 7.24 -24.25
N LEU A 92 -1.37 6.99 -23.20
CA LEU A 92 -1.43 5.71 -22.50
C LEU A 92 -2.84 5.44 -21.99
N GLN A 93 -3.41 4.34 -22.45
CA GLN A 93 -4.66 3.83 -21.92
C GLN A 93 -4.44 2.41 -21.37
N TRP A 94 -4.77 2.23 -20.09
CA TRP A 94 -4.65 0.94 -19.41
C TRP A 94 -5.68 0.85 -18.30
N ASN A 95 -6.44 -0.24 -18.26
CA ASN A 95 -7.45 -0.43 -17.22
C ASN A 95 -7.54 -1.89 -16.78
N ASP A 96 -6.89 -2.22 -15.67
CA ASP A 96 -6.92 -3.56 -15.06
C ASP A 96 -8.27 -3.88 -14.38
N TYR A 97 -9.19 -2.94 -14.33
CA TYR A 97 -10.48 -3.09 -13.65
C TYR A 97 -11.66 -3.15 -14.61
N ALA A 98 -11.42 -3.18 -15.93
CA ALA A 98 -12.48 -3.09 -16.92
C ALA A 98 -13.45 -4.28 -16.88
N GLU A 99 -12.92 -5.50 -16.66
CA GLU A 99 -13.65 -6.76 -16.77
C GLU A 99 -14.03 -7.37 -15.40
N ILE A 100 -13.75 -6.68 -14.28
CA ILE A 100 -13.98 -7.20 -12.94
C ILE A 100 -14.64 -6.18 -12.02
N ASP A 101 -15.54 -6.64 -11.17
CA ASP A 101 -16.04 -5.89 -10.02
C ASP A 101 -15.20 -6.21 -8.78
N VAL A 102 -14.58 -5.18 -8.20
CA VAL A 102 -13.69 -5.30 -7.04
C VAL A 102 -14.34 -4.85 -5.73
N LYS A 103 -15.59 -4.41 -5.78
CA LYS A 103 -16.29 -3.92 -4.60
C LYS A 103 -16.35 -5.00 -3.52
N ASP A 104 -15.98 -4.60 -2.29
CA ASP A 104 -15.96 -5.46 -1.10
C ASP A 104 -15.05 -6.71 -1.23
N LYS A 105 -14.04 -6.67 -2.13
CA LYS A 105 -13.10 -7.77 -2.37
C LYS A 105 -11.66 -7.37 -2.10
N TRP A 106 -10.82 -8.35 -1.84
CA TRP A 106 -9.38 -8.20 -1.88
C TRP A 106 -8.91 -8.16 -3.34
N VAL A 107 -8.21 -7.11 -3.70
CA VAL A 107 -7.64 -6.95 -5.05
C VAL A 107 -6.16 -7.33 -5.02
N MET A 108 -5.81 -8.43 -5.68
CA MET A 108 -4.43 -8.87 -5.86
C MET A 108 -3.86 -8.24 -7.13
N VAL A 109 -2.70 -7.59 -7.03
CA VAL A 109 -2.04 -6.92 -8.14
C VAL A 109 -0.54 -7.17 -8.13
N MET A 110 0.08 -7.19 -9.31
CA MET A 110 1.53 -7.25 -9.42
C MET A 110 2.17 -5.90 -9.04
N ARG A 111 3.34 -5.95 -8.43
CA ARG A 111 4.21 -4.79 -8.24
C ARG A 111 4.67 -4.25 -9.60
N HIS A 112 5.25 -3.05 -9.59
CA HIS A 112 5.78 -2.38 -10.81
C HIS A 112 4.74 -2.21 -11.94
N SER A 113 5.13 -2.40 -13.18
CA SER A 113 4.35 -2.21 -14.41
C SER A 113 4.91 -3.08 -15.54
N PRO A 114 4.27 -3.15 -16.71
CA PRO A 114 4.77 -3.91 -17.86
C PRO A 114 6.18 -3.50 -18.31
N GLU A 115 6.49 -2.22 -18.25
CA GLU A 115 7.79 -1.65 -18.69
C GLU A 115 8.68 -1.28 -17.50
N ARG A 116 8.80 -2.16 -16.53
CA ARG A 116 9.54 -1.90 -15.29
C ARG A 116 10.99 -1.41 -15.52
N GLU A 117 11.67 -1.95 -16.53
CA GLU A 117 13.08 -1.63 -16.83
C GLU A 117 13.25 -0.33 -17.64
N ASN A 118 12.16 0.23 -18.16
CA ASN A 118 12.18 1.47 -18.91
C ASN A 118 11.99 2.68 -17.98
N SER A 119 13.06 3.39 -17.65
CA SER A 119 13.02 4.58 -16.79
C SER A 119 12.18 5.73 -17.36
N HIS A 120 11.91 5.72 -18.66
CA HIS A 120 11.08 6.71 -19.36
C HIS A 120 9.67 6.20 -19.68
N SER A 121 9.28 5.05 -19.12
CA SER A 121 7.94 4.49 -19.31
C SER A 121 6.86 5.44 -18.79
N LEU A 122 5.81 5.59 -19.59
CA LEU A 122 4.60 6.33 -19.20
C LEU A 122 3.90 5.70 -17.97
N PHE A 123 4.14 4.41 -17.70
CA PHE A 123 3.62 3.75 -16.49
C PHE A 123 4.33 4.18 -15.20
N SER A 124 5.54 4.75 -15.27
CA SER A 124 6.37 5.01 -14.09
C SER A 124 5.67 5.88 -13.05
N SER A 125 4.91 6.89 -13.50
CA SER A 125 4.14 7.78 -12.63
C SER A 125 2.97 7.08 -11.90
N HIS A 126 2.49 5.94 -12.42
CA HIS A 126 1.34 5.17 -11.92
C HIS A 126 1.75 3.93 -11.12
N SER A 127 3.02 3.52 -11.20
CA SER A 127 3.56 2.29 -10.61
C SER A 127 3.74 2.29 -9.08
N PRO A 128 3.85 3.42 -8.35
CA PRO A 128 3.98 3.41 -6.90
C PRO A 128 2.84 2.66 -6.21
N LEU A 129 3.17 1.79 -5.25
CA LEU A 129 2.21 0.91 -4.56
C LEU A 129 1.07 1.70 -3.91
N HIS A 130 1.40 2.82 -3.27
CA HIS A 130 0.40 3.70 -2.66
C HIS A 130 -0.61 4.22 -3.69
N LYS A 131 -0.18 4.60 -4.91
CA LYS A 131 -1.10 5.03 -5.98
C LYS A 131 -2.04 3.91 -6.41
N LYS A 132 -1.52 2.69 -6.58
CA LYS A 132 -2.33 1.52 -6.91
C LYS A 132 -3.37 1.22 -5.82
N MET A 133 -2.98 1.38 -4.55
CA MET A 133 -3.91 1.24 -3.43
C MET A 133 -5.03 2.29 -3.49
N LEU A 134 -4.72 3.54 -3.79
CA LEU A 134 -5.75 4.59 -3.95
C LEU A 134 -6.73 4.23 -5.08
N VAL A 135 -6.24 3.72 -6.21
CA VAL A 135 -7.09 3.27 -7.32
C VAL A 135 -8.02 2.14 -6.87
N ALA A 136 -7.50 1.12 -6.18
CA ALA A 136 -8.30 0.00 -5.67
C ALA A 136 -9.36 0.48 -4.67
N ARG A 137 -8.98 1.35 -3.72
CA ARG A 137 -9.90 1.98 -2.75
C ARG A 137 -11.04 2.74 -3.44
N ASP A 138 -10.71 3.58 -4.40
CA ASP A 138 -11.69 4.42 -5.09
C ASP A 138 -12.66 3.59 -5.94
N LYS A 139 -12.28 2.35 -6.28
CA LYS A 139 -13.17 1.34 -6.89
C LYS A 139 -13.92 0.48 -5.87
N GLY A 140 -13.79 0.76 -4.57
CA GLY A 140 -14.54 0.09 -3.51
C GLY A 140 -13.94 -1.23 -3.03
N ALA A 141 -12.65 -1.51 -3.31
CA ALA A 141 -11.98 -2.70 -2.80
C ALA A 141 -11.96 -2.72 -1.27
N ALA A 142 -12.12 -3.90 -0.68
CA ALA A 142 -12.00 -4.11 0.77
C ALA A 142 -10.55 -4.05 1.25
N GLY A 143 -9.60 -4.36 0.39
CA GLY A 143 -8.17 -4.29 0.64
C GLY A 143 -7.37 -4.60 -0.62
N ILE A 144 -6.05 -4.38 -0.56
CA ILE A 144 -5.16 -4.65 -1.68
C ILE A 144 -4.03 -5.60 -1.25
N ILE A 145 -3.71 -6.52 -2.15
CA ILE A 145 -2.63 -7.51 -2.04
C ILE A 145 -1.63 -7.22 -3.14
N PHE A 146 -0.39 -6.97 -2.77
CA PHE A 146 0.70 -6.90 -3.72
C PHE A 146 1.41 -8.24 -3.83
N ILE A 147 1.79 -8.61 -5.05
CA ILE A 147 2.63 -9.77 -5.34
C ILE A 147 3.84 -9.34 -6.17
N SER A 148 4.94 -10.04 -5.97
CA SER A 148 6.21 -9.74 -6.65
C SER A 148 6.21 -10.17 -8.11
N GLN A 149 6.93 -9.44 -8.96
CA GLN A 149 7.38 -9.94 -10.25
C GLN A 149 8.49 -11.00 -10.07
N LEU A 150 8.88 -11.68 -11.14
CA LEU A 150 9.87 -12.75 -11.06
C LEU A 150 11.25 -12.29 -10.61
N GLU A 151 11.58 -11.05 -10.94
CA GLU A 151 12.88 -10.42 -10.62
C GLU A 151 12.95 -9.91 -9.18
N ASP A 152 11.83 -9.92 -8.46
CA ASP A 152 11.77 -9.45 -7.07
C ASP A 152 12.05 -10.59 -6.11
N GLU A 153 12.92 -10.36 -5.14
CA GLU A 153 13.23 -11.33 -4.09
C GLU A 153 12.53 -10.97 -2.77
N GLY A 154 11.95 -11.99 -2.13
CA GLY A 154 11.41 -11.90 -0.78
C GLY A 154 10.23 -10.95 -0.58
N LEU A 155 9.86 -10.77 0.67
CA LEU A 155 8.86 -9.80 1.10
C LEU A 155 9.47 -8.39 1.16
N LEU A 156 8.64 -7.39 0.91
CA LEU A 156 9.01 -5.99 1.14
C LEU A 156 9.30 -5.77 2.64
N PRO A 157 10.30 -4.96 2.99
CA PRO A 157 10.47 -4.58 4.38
C PRO A 157 9.33 -3.67 4.84
N LEU A 158 8.93 -3.79 6.11
CA LEU A 158 8.06 -2.81 6.74
C LEU A 158 8.87 -1.53 6.99
N SER A 159 8.80 -0.59 6.07
CA SER A 159 9.55 0.66 6.13
C SER A 159 8.61 1.84 6.10
N TYR A 160 8.79 2.78 7.04
CA TYR A 160 8.08 4.04 7.00
C TYR A 160 8.50 4.87 5.79
N ILE A 161 7.54 5.35 5.03
CA ILE A 161 7.77 6.21 3.87
C ILE A 161 7.11 7.56 4.16
N PRO A 162 7.89 8.64 4.36
CA PRO A 162 7.35 9.96 4.60
C PRO A 162 6.37 10.39 3.50
N GLY A 163 5.23 10.96 3.91
CA GLY A 163 4.19 11.42 2.97
C GLY A 163 3.22 10.34 2.49
N TYR A 164 3.44 9.06 2.80
CA TYR A 164 2.48 8.00 2.54
C TYR A 164 1.71 7.70 3.82
N ASN A 165 0.55 8.30 3.94
CA ASN A 165 -0.36 8.07 5.05
C ASN A 165 -1.30 6.89 4.76
N ASN A 166 -1.94 6.38 5.82
CA ASN A 166 -3.02 5.42 5.73
C ASN A 166 -4.10 5.91 4.74
N ALA A 167 -4.35 5.13 3.70
CA ALA A 167 -5.32 5.47 2.66
C ALA A 167 -6.71 4.84 2.86
N GLY A 168 -6.97 4.26 4.03
CA GLY A 168 -8.31 3.82 4.44
C GLY A 168 -8.66 2.38 4.13
N ILE A 169 -7.83 1.63 3.42
CA ILE A 169 -7.98 0.19 3.21
C ILE A 169 -6.71 -0.57 3.61
N PRO A 170 -6.80 -1.85 4.04
CA PRO A 170 -5.63 -2.66 4.32
C PRO A 170 -4.83 -2.97 3.05
N ALA A 171 -3.50 -2.94 3.19
CA ALA A 171 -2.55 -3.23 2.13
C ALA A 171 -1.46 -4.19 2.62
N VAL A 172 -1.29 -5.31 1.94
CA VAL A 172 -0.31 -6.34 2.30
C VAL A 172 0.50 -6.78 1.08
N HIS A 173 1.71 -7.25 1.33
CA HIS A 173 2.52 -7.96 0.34
C HIS A 173 2.57 -9.44 0.72
N LEU A 174 2.24 -10.33 -0.22
CA LEU A 174 2.33 -11.78 -0.05
C LEU A 174 3.66 -12.32 -0.54
N SER A 175 4.13 -13.39 0.09
CA SER A 175 5.26 -14.15 -0.38
C SER A 175 4.96 -14.81 -1.73
N ASN A 176 6.02 -15.16 -2.44
CA ASN A 176 5.92 -15.78 -3.75
C ASN A 176 5.14 -17.10 -3.72
N ASP A 177 5.39 -17.92 -2.70
CA ASP A 177 4.74 -19.23 -2.56
C ASP A 177 3.23 -19.09 -2.30
N VAL A 178 2.84 -18.15 -1.44
CA VAL A 178 1.42 -17.89 -1.17
C VAL A 178 0.73 -17.30 -2.40
N ALA A 179 1.37 -16.39 -3.10
CA ALA A 179 0.85 -15.80 -4.33
C ALA A 179 0.62 -16.86 -5.42
N ASP A 180 1.61 -17.69 -5.70
CA ASP A 180 1.50 -18.76 -6.71
C ASP A 180 0.48 -19.84 -6.30
N LYS A 181 0.38 -20.18 -5.01
CA LYS A 181 -0.69 -21.05 -4.49
C LYS A 181 -2.08 -20.50 -4.79
N ILE A 182 -2.31 -19.21 -4.57
CA ILE A 182 -3.59 -18.55 -4.85
C ILE A 182 -3.89 -18.56 -6.35
N LEU A 183 -2.93 -18.15 -7.18
CA LEU A 183 -3.09 -18.05 -8.63
C LEU A 183 -3.32 -19.42 -9.29
N SER A 184 -2.76 -20.48 -8.72
CA SER A 184 -2.90 -21.86 -9.24
C SER A 184 -4.36 -22.36 -9.23
N ASN A 185 -5.25 -21.80 -8.40
CA ASN A 185 -6.68 -22.13 -8.39
C ASN A 185 -7.37 -21.89 -9.75
N ASN A 186 -6.81 -20.99 -10.55
CA ASN A 186 -7.28 -20.68 -11.91
C ASN A 186 -6.29 -21.12 -13.00
N GLY A 187 -5.31 -21.97 -12.68
CA GLY A 187 -4.30 -22.45 -13.65
C GLY A 187 -3.28 -21.38 -14.06
N TRP A 188 -3.10 -20.36 -13.24
CA TRP A 188 -2.12 -19.29 -13.41
C TRP A 188 -0.93 -19.45 -12.45
N SER A 189 0.19 -18.84 -12.81
CA SER A 189 1.33 -18.54 -11.96
C SER A 189 1.76 -17.10 -12.22
N ARG A 190 2.54 -16.50 -11.30
CA ARG A 190 3.11 -15.17 -11.50
C ARG A 190 3.90 -15.09 -12.79
N GLN A 191 4.70 -16.13 -13.09
CA GLN A 191 5.48 -16.24 -14.33
C GLN A 191 4.59 -16.15 -15.57
N LYS A 192 3.58 -17.01 -15.66
CA LYS A 192 2.69 -17.06 -16.82
C LYS A 192 1.93 -15.73 -17.02
N ILE A 193 1.50 -15.10 -15.93
CA ILE A 193 0.82 -13.79 -15.98
C ILE A 193 1.79 -12.72 -16.50
N GLN A 194 2.97 -12.60 -15.88
CA GLN A 194 3.95 -11.58 -16.23
C GLN A 194 4.40 -11.72 -17.69
N GLU A 195 4.76 -12.92 -18.13
CA GLU A 195 5.15 -13.20 -19.53
C GLU A 195 4.02 -12.88 -20.52
N THR A 196 2.77 -13.18 -20.15
CA THR A 196 1.63 -12.91 -21.03
C THR A 196 1.38 -11.41 -21.14
N MET A 197 1.27 -10.68 -20.02
CA MET A 197 1.04 -9.23 -20.02
C MET A 197 2.18 -8.46 -20.70
N ASN A 198 3.43 -8.86 -20.47
CA ASN A 198 4.58 -8.21 -21.11
C ASN A 198 4.65 -8.45 -22.62
N ARG A 199 4.18 -9.62 -23.09
CA ARG A 199 4.16 -9.96 -24.51
C ARG A 199 2.99 -9.36 -25.25
N SER A 200 1.77 -9.43 -24.71
CA SER A 200 0.57 -8.91 -25.35
C SER A 200 0.39 -7.40 -25.16
N PHE A 201 1.01 -6.83 -24.12
CA PHE A 201 0.78 -5.46 -23.68
C PHE A 201 -0.70 -5.17 -23.40
N GLU A 202 -1.38 -6.18 -22.83
CA GLU A 202 -2.79 -6.14 -22.48
C GLU A 202 -2.97 -6.51 -21.01
N SER A 203 -4.01 -5.95 -20.39
CA SER A 203 -4.41 -6.27 -19.03
C SER A 203 -4.94 -7.69 -18.91
N ILE A 204 -4.61 -8.36 -17.80
CA ILE A 204 -5.19 -9.66 -17.42
C ILE A 204 -5.84 -9.48 -16.06
N SER A 205 -7.15 -9.72 -16.00
CA SER A 205 -7.90 -9.64 -14.74
C SER A 205 -8.95 -10.75 -14.67
N PHE A 206 -9.11 -11.34 -13.49
CA PHE A 206 -10.04 -12.46 -13.29
C PHE A 206 -10.44 -12.63 -11.82
N TYR A 207 -11.58 -13.27 -11.59
CA TYR A 207 -12.00 -13.72 -10.25
C TYR A 207 -11.22 -14.98 -9.87
N ILE A 208 -10.69 -15.01 -8.63
CA ILE A 208 -9.94 -16.17 -8.14
C ILE A 208 -10.91 -17.12 -7.43
N ASP A 209 -11.04 -18.33 -7.97
CA ASP A 209 -11.99 -19.31 -7.48
C ASP A 209 -11.72 -19.73 -6.04
N LYS A 210 -12.80 -19.87 -5.24
CA LYS A 210 -12.80 -20.49 -3.91
C LYS A 210 -11.72 -19.92 -2.97
N THR A 211 -11.38 -18.64 -3.12
CA THR A 211 -10.33 -18.00 -2.33
C THR A 211 -10.91 -16.90 -1.47
N ILE A 212 -10.84 -17.10 -0.16
CA ILE A 212 -11.26 -16.13 0.86
C ILE A 212 -10.05 -15.79 1.73
N LEU A 213 -9.74 -14.53 1.84
CA LEU A 213 -8.69 -14.02 2.70
C LEU A 213 -9.31 -13.24 3.87
N LYS A 214 -8.89 -13.58 5.09
CA LYS A 214 -9.17 -12.80 6.30
C LYS A 214 -7.85 -12.35 6.89
N ILE A 215 -7.68 -11.06 7.07
CA ILE A 215 -6.48 -10.49 7.71
C ILE A 215 -6.89 -9.53 8.83
N SER A 216 -6.18 -9.60 9.93
CA SER A 216 -6.11 -8.59 10.99
C SER A 216 -4.77 -7.88 10.87
N ILE A 217 -4.78 -6.56 10.80
CA ILE A 217 -3.59 -5.71 10.73
C ILE A 217 -3.60 -4.79 11.95
N ASP A 218 -2.47 -4.74 12.64
CA ASP A 218 -2.24 -3.89 13.82
C ASP A 218 -0.85 -3.27 13.69
N LEU A 219 -0.82 -1.98 13.33
CA LEU A 219 0.39 -1.19 13.10
C LEU A 219 0.42 0.00 14.06
N GLU A 220 1.64 0.34 14.53
CA GLU A 220 1.94 1.50 15.36
C GLU A 220 2.99 2.37 14.72
#